data_e5a55be50f95c60d7aab8022c0857924
#
_entry.id   e5a55be50f95c60d7aab8022c0857924
#
_cell.length_a   1.000
_cell.length_b   1.000
_cell.length_c   1.000
_cell.angle_alpha   90.00
_cell.angle_beta   90.00
_cell.angle_gamma   90.00
#
_symmetry.space_group_name_H-M   'P 1'
#
loop_
_entity.id
_entity.type
_entity.pdbx_description
1 polymer ?
#
loop_
_entity_poly.entity_id
_entity_poly.type
_entity_poly.pdbx_seq_one_letter_code
_entity_poly.pdbx_strand_id
1 'polypeptide(L)'
;MNTSAFARPYVVSWNLTYRCNLACEHCYLDAGPKPLVGTDNFADRSELGTEECFRVIDEIAAFAPECLTILTGGEPLLRRDILEIVQRAAERELWVVVGTNGVRITENVARRLAEAGARGLSLSLDALDPERHDRFRNVRGAWQNTVEGAEILNRTGLPFIVQTTAGSHNLGELEAIADYAHDRLAAKVWNLYFLVPTGRGQFVSDMTPEQYDQVLASLYRIQRKYAGRMLVNAKCAPHYIKTVLEQSGAGTSPFAATGTPATAFETAEGSGSWTGQSPIRTYSGGAGGCPAGTHYMGIRPNGDVTPCPYLPVFAGTLRQSSLEDLWTSSGLFTNIRRRTSLGGRCGDCEMNGHCGGCRARAYGMTDDLMAEDPLCTHTPGRFAGSPLLTLLGAAGAERGPGVPASGGDGGSGGAKPPGLMIEYGAQSTATIAWDDEAAARMKKIPAFVRGMVVRAVEETCRKKGLERVTIEELERIRARMPTPKMFG
;
A
#
# COMPACT_ATOMS: atom_id res chain seq x y z
N MET A 1 -26.33 11.82 -5.23
CA MET A 1 -24.89 11.56 -5.36
C MET A 1 -24.69 10.79 -6.66
N ASN A 2 -23.82 11.27 -7.53
CA ASN A 2 -23.60 10.63 -8.82
C ASN A 2 -22.78 9.35 -8.60
N THR A 3 -23.44 8.20 -8.57
CA THR A 3 -22.86 6.87 -8.32
C THR A 3 -21.98 6.38 -9.49
N SER A 4 -21.98 7.11 -10.62
CA SER A 4 -21.23 6.73 -11.82
C SER A 4 -19.71 6.87 -11.72
N ALA A 5 -19.20 7.71 -10.81
CA ALA A 5 -17.75 7.98 -10.70
C ALA A 5 -16.92 6.79 -10.17
N PHE A 6 -17.55 5.80 -9.52
CA PHE A 6 -16.89 4.61 -8.96
C PHE A 6 -17.66 3.34 -9.36
N ALA A 7 -18.11 3.30 -10.61
CA ALA A 7 -18.98 2.24 -11.10
C ALA A 7 -18.34 0.84 -10.94
N ARG A 8 -17.03 0.72 -11.18
CA ARG A 8 -16.31 -0.57 -11.17
C ARG A 8 -14.87 -0.38 -10.63
N PRO A 9 -14.27 -1.43 -10.02
CA PRO A 9 -12.84 -1.41 -9.71
C PRO A 9 -12.00 -1.50 -10.99
N TYR A 10 -10.88 -0.78 -11.04
CA TYR A 10 -9.87 -0.95 -12.10
C TYR A 10 -8.83 -1.98 -11.74
N VAL A 11 -8.67 -2.28 -10.45
CA VAL A 11 -7.74 -3.27 -9.96
C VAL A 11 -8.42 -4.12 -8.90
N VAL A 12 -8.38 -5.41 -9.09
CA VAL A 12 -8.73 -6.43 -8.09
C VAL A 12 -7.46 -7.15 -7.67
N SER A 13 -7.05 -7.00 -6.41
CA SER A 13 -5.92 -7.73 -5.84
C SER A 13 -6.45 -8.85 -4.96
N TRP A 14 -6.26 -10.07 -5.42
CA TRP A 14 -6.80 -11.23 -4.76
C TRP A 14 -5.70 -12.07 -4.12
N ASN A 15 -5.73 -12.14 -2.80
CA ASN A 15 -4.90 -13.04 -2.01
C ASN A 15 -5.52 -14.43 -2.05
N LEU A 16 -4.89 -15.37 -2.74
CA LEU A 16 -5.42 -16.71 -2.96
C LEU A 16 -5.16 -17.69 -1.81
N THR A 17 -4.15 -17.39 -0.98
CA THR A 17 -3.73 -18.30 0.10
C THR A 17 -3.03 -17.53 1.22
N TYR A 18 -3.18 -18.00 2.47
CA TYR A 18 -2.38 -17.59 3.62
C TYR A 18 -1.04 -18.33 3.71
N ARG A 19 -0.85 -19.43 2.94
CA ARG A 19 0.40 -20.18 2.97
C ARG A 19 1.48 -19.46 2.17
N CYS A 20 2.69 -19.39 2.74
CA CYS A 20 3.86 -18.82 2.10
C CYS A 20 5.10 -19.62 2.48
N ASN A 21 6.06 -19.71 1.56
CA ASN A 21 7.38 -20.27 1.83
C ASN A 21 8.33 -19.26 2.49
N LEU A 22 7.90 -18.00 2.65
CA LEU A 22 8.59 -16.93 3.37
C LEU A 22 7.81 -16.52 4.63
N ALA A 23 8.48 -15.79 5.53
CA ALA A 23 7.88 -15.29 6.76
C ALA A 23 8.24 -13.79 6.98
N CYS A 24 8.07 -12.99 5.93
CA CYS A 24 8.50 -11.58 5.87
C CYS A 24 8.04 -10.76 7.07
N GLU A 25 8.91 -9.89 7.58
CA GLU A 25 8.63 -9.04 8.75
C GLU A 25 7.48 -8.05 8.50
N HIS A 26 7.31 -7.60 7.25
CA HIS A 26 6.32 -6.60 6.83
C HIS A 26 5.02 -7.19 6.26
N CYS A 27 4.78 -8.49 6.39
CA CYS A 27 3.65 -9.14 5.74
C CYS A 27 2.30 -8.63 6.28
N TYR A 28 1.55 -7.94 5.42
CA TYR A 28 0.21 -7.40 5.75
C TYR A 28 -0.86 -8.48 5.88
N LEU A 29 -0.65 -9.65 5.24
CA LEU A 29 -1.58 -10.78 5.25
C LEU A 29 -1.33 -11.72 6.41
N ASP A 30 -0.20 -11.58 7.09
CA ASP A 30 0.28 -12.50 8.11
C ASP A 30 0.48 -13.94 7.60
N ALA A 31 0.88 -14.02 6.33
CA ALA A 31 1.12 -15.29 5.66
C ALA A 31 2.48 -15.89 6.06
N GLY A 32 2.59 -17.22 5.98
CA GLY A 32 3.82 -17.90 6.32
C GLY A 32 3.72 -19.42 6.13
N PRO A 33 4.80 -20.16 6.46
CA PRO A 33 4.80 -21.65 6.44
C PRO A 33 3.75 -22.25 7.39
N LYS A 34 3.53 -21.56 8.50
CA LYS A 34 2.46 -21.82 9.46
C LYS A 34 1.77 -20.50 9.75
N PRO A 35 0.68 -20.16 9.05
CA PRO A 35 -0.05 -18.94 9.28
C PRO A 35 -0.45 -18.83 10.75
N LEU A 36 -0.22 -17.68 11.37
CA LEU A 36 -0.63 -17.45 12.76
C LEU A 36 -2.15 -17.44 12.83
N VAL A 37 -2.70 -18.29 13.66
CA VAL A 37 -4.15 -18.33 13.91
C VAL A 37 -4.47 -17.23 14.91
N GLY A 38 -5.39 -16.32 14.57
CA GLY A 38 -5.97 -15.37 15.52
C GLY A 38 -5.36 -13.97 15.60
N THR A 39 -4.52 -13.55 14.64
CA THR A 39 -3.92 -12.20 14.64
C THR A 39 -4.70 -11.15 13.88
N ASP A 40 -5.68 -11.55 13.08
CA ASP A 40 -6.63 -10.67 12.40
C ASP A 40 -8.06 -10.93 12.89
N ASN A 41 -8.92 -9.94 12.74
CA ASN A 41 -10.33 -9.99 13.17
C ASN A 41 -11.21 -10.87 12.26
N PHE A 42 -10.63 -11.72 11.43
CA PHE A 42 -11.34 -12.58 10.49
C PHE A 42 -11.69 -13.92 11.16
N ALA A 43 -12.96 -14.16 11.37
CA ALA A 43 -13.45 -15.33 12.10
C ALA A 43 -13.27 -16.65 11.32
N ASP A 44 -13.29 -16.62 9.99
CA ASP A 44 -13.15 -17.79 9.11
C ASP A 44 -11.91 -17.66 8.22
N ARG A 45 -10.96 -18.58 8.38
CA ARG A 45 -9.73 -18.66 7.57
C ARG A 45 -9.76 -19.79 6.56
N SER A 46 -10.88 -20.42 6.32
CA SER A 46 -11.01 -21.41 5.26
C SER A 46 -10.79 -20.74 3.89
N GLU A 47 -9.73 -21.14 3.19
CA GLU A 47 -9.42 -20.61 1.85
C GLU A 47 -10.51 -21.05 0.86
N LEU A 48 -10.80 -20.19 -0.13
CA LEU A 48 -11.69 -20.56 -1.22
C LEU A 48 -11.12 -21.75 -1.99
N GLY A 49 -11.96 -22.76 -2.21
CA GLY A 49 -11.64 -23.90 -3.07
C GLY A 49 -11.62 -23.52 -4.55
N THR A 50 -11.19 -24.44 -5.41
CA THR A 50 -11.04 -24.19 -6.85
C THR A 50 -12.35 -23.72 -7.49
N GLU A 51 -13.46 -24.39 -7.21
CA GLU A 51 -14.79 -24.03 -7.74
C GLU A 51 -15.28 -22.66 -7.24
N GLU A 52 -15.00 -22.34 -5.96
CA GLU A 52 -15.29 -21.02 -5.43
C GLU A 52 -14.45 -19.94 -6.11
N CYS A 53 -13.16 -20.24 -6.39
CA CYS A 53 -12.30 -19.36 -7.15
C CYS A 53 -12.82 -19.12 -8.57
N PHE A 54 -13.30 -20.16 -9.25
CA PHE A 54 -13.87 -20.02 -10.59
C PHE A 54 -15.13 -19.15 -10.60
N ARG A 55 -16.00 -19.31 -9.61
CA ARG A 55 -17.17 -18.45 -9.45
C ARG A 55 -16.77 -16.98 -9.23
N VAL A 56 -15.78 -16.71 -8.38
CA VAL A 56 -15.28 -15.35 -8.15
C VAL A 56 -14.68 -14.75 -9.42
N ILE A 57 -13.96 -15.53 -10.23
CA ILE A 57 -13.45 -15.09 -11.54
C ILE A 57 -14.60 -14.70 -12.46
N ASP A 58 -15.63 -15.52 -12.52
CA ASP A 58 -16.81 -15.25 -13.34
C ASP A 58 -17.53 -13.97 -12.90
N GLU A 59 -17.65 -13.73 -11.60
CA GLU A 59 -18.19 -12.48 -11.06
C GLU A 59 -17.32 -11.27 -11.40
N ILE A 60 -15.97 -11.39 -11.29
CA ILE A 60 -15.05 -10.31 -11.69
C ILE A 60 -15.22 -10.00 -13.18
N ALA A 61 -15.25 -11.02 -14.04
CA ALA A 61 -15.39 -10.85 -15.49
C ALA A 61 -16.74 -10.22 -15.88
N ALA A 62 -17.82 -10.60 -15.19
CA ALA A 62 -19.15 -10.04 -15.45
C ALA A 62 -19.25 -8.57 -15.00
N PHE A 63 -18.72 -8.24 -13.83
CA PHE A 63 -18.87 -6.91 -13.24
C PHE A 63 -17.78 -5.93 -13.69
N ALA A 64 -16.52 -6.35 -13.75
CA ALA A 64 -15.37 -5.50 -14.05
C ALA A 64 -14.42 -6.16 -15.09
N PRO A 65 -14.88 -6.40 -16.33
CA PRO A 65 -14.13 -7.15 -17.36
C PRO A 65 -12.80 -6.50 -17.74
N GLU A 66 -12.68 -5.18 -17.60
CA GLU A 66 -11.46 -4.44 -17.95
C GLU A 66 -10.47 -4.28 -16.77
N CYS A 67 -10.76 -4.89 -15.61
CA CYS A 67 -9.90 -4.72 -14.45
C CYS A 67 -8.59 -5.49 -14.58
N LEU A 68 -7.52 -4.91 -14.01
CA LEU A 68 -6.29 -5.65 -13.74
C LEU A 68 -6.55 -6.61 -12.57
N THR A 69 -6.52 -7.90 -12.84
CA THR A 69 -6.67 -8.95 -11.83
C THR A 69 -5.30 -9.43 -11.37
N ILE A 70 -4.96 -9.13 -10.12
CA ILE A 70 -3.69 -9.53 -9.50
C ILE A 70 -3.94 -10.74 -8.61
N LEU A 71 -3.49 -11.90 -9.05
CA LEU A 71 -3.55 -13.15 -8.29
C LEU A 71 -2.28 -13.25 -7.41
N THR A 72 -2.45 -13.13 -6.10
CA THR A 72 -1.34 -13.08 -5.15
C THR A 72 -1.71 -13.81 -3.85
N GLY A 73 -1.19 -13.41 -2.70
CA GLY A 73 -1.53 -14.00 -1.41
C GLY A 73 -0.33 -14.07 -0.50
N GLY A 74 -0.16 -15.19 0.21
CA GLY A 74 1.13 -15.55 0.77
C GLY A 74 2.08 -15.84 -0.39
N GLU A 75 2.07 -17.06 -0.91
CA GLU A 75 2.74 -17.38 -2.16
C GLU A 75 1.78 -18.20 -3.06
N PRO A 76 1.25 -17.59 -4.14
CA PRO A 76 0.25 -18.26 -4.98
C PRO A 76 0.79 -19.51 -5.66
N LEU A 77 2.10 -19.60 -5.95
CA LEU A 77 2.72 -20.79 -6.55
C LEU A 77 2.76 -22.00 -5.61
N LEU A 78 2.33 -21.86 -4.36
CA LEU A 78 2.11 -22.99 -3.45
C LEU A 78 0.71 -23.62 -3.58
N ARG A 79 -0.24 -22.95 -4.25
CA ARG A 79 -1.54 -23.55 -4.55
C ARG A 79 -1.38 -24.57 -5.67
N ARG A 80 -2.00 -25.73 -5.51
CA ARG A 80 -1.94 -26.81 -6.51
C ARG A 80 -2.70 -26.46 -7.78
N ASP A 81 -3.77 -25.68 -7.62
CA ASP A 81 -4.71 -25.26 -8.66
C ASP A 81 -4.40 -23.87 -9.26
N ILE A 82 -3.23 -23.28 -8.97
CA ILE A 82 -2.90 -21.92 -9.44
C ILE A 82 -2.98 -21.77 -10.96
N LEU A 83 -2.54 -22.80 -11.69
CA LEU A 83 -2.56 -22.76 -13.16
C LEU A 83 -3.99 -22.80 -13.71
N GLU A 84 -4.86 -23.60 -13.10
CA GLU A 84 -6.29 -23.67 -13.46
C GLU A 84 -6.99 -22.35 -13.17
N ILE A 85 -6.68 -21.70 -12.05
CA ILE A 85 -7.20 -20.38 -11.67
C ILE A 85 -6.74 -19.31 -12.67
N VAL A 86 -5.45 -19.29 -13.04
CA VAL A 86 -4.91 -18.36 -14.06
C VAL A 86 -5.57 -18.61 -15.41
N GLN A 87 -5.69 -19.86 -15.84
CA GLN A 87 -6.31 -20.25 -17.10
C GLN A 87 -7.79 -19.83 -17.15
N ARG A 88 -8.54 -20.11 -16.08
CA ARG A 88 -9.95 -19.67 -16.00
C ARG A 88 -10.10 -18.17 -16.13
N ALA A 89 -9.25 -17.39 -15.48
CA ALA A 89 -9.29 -15.94 -15.56
C ALA A 89 -8.92 -15.44 -16.98
N ALA A 90 -7.93 -16.05 -17.63
CA ALA A 90 -7.55 -15.73 -19.01
C ALA A 90 -8.65 -16.11 -20.01
N GLU A 91 -9.33 -17.26 -19.84
CA GLU A 91 -10.50 -17.67 -20.66
C GLU A 91 -11.68 -16.69 -20.54
N ARG A 92 -11.76 -15.96 -19.41
CA ARG A 92 -12.73 -14.87 -19.20
C ARG A 92 -12.21 -13.51 -19.69
N GLU A 93 -11.13 -13.48 -20.45
CA GLU A 93 -10.51 -12.28 -21.02
C GLU A 93 -10.01 -11.27 -19.98
N LEU A 94 -9.87 -11.67 -18.71
CA LEU A 94 -9.32 -10.82 -17.67
C LEU A 94 -7.80 -10.57 -17.90
N TRP A 95 -7.36 -9.38 -17.57
CA TRP A 95 -5.93 -9.06 -17.56
C TRP A 95 -5.26 -9.60 -16.29
N VAL A 96 -4.70 -10.81 -16.39
CA VAL A 96 -4.19 -11.56 -15.24
C VAL A 96 -2.70 -11.36 -15.06
N VAL A 97 -2.28 -10.97 -13.85
CA VAL A 97 -0.88 -10.99 -13.40
C VAL A 97 -0.74 -11.78 -12.11
N VAL A 98 0.41 -12.43 -11.92
CA VAL A 98 0.68 -13.21 -10.71
C VAL A 98 1.70 -12.50 -9.84
N GLY A 99 1.28 -12.17 -8.60
CA GLY A 99 2.15 -11.59 -7.58
C GLY A 99 2.84 -12.67 -6.77
N THR A 100 4.13 -12.90 -7.01
CA THR A 100 4.94 -13.92 -6.33
C THR A 100 6.16 -13.29 -5.66
N ASN A 101 6.70 -13.96 -4.65
CA ASN A 101 7.97 -13.58 -4.04
C ASN A 101 9.20 -13.92 -4.93
N GLY A 102 9.02 -14.68 -6.00
CA GLY A 102 10.05 -15.02 -6.97
C GLY A 102 10.84 -16.30 -6.67
N VAL A 103 10.82 -16.76 -5.43
CA VAL A 103 11.69 -17.87 -4.95
C VAL A 103 11.39 -19.21 -5.62
N ARG A 104 10.19 -19.40 -6.16
CA ARG A 104 9.75 -20.67 -6.76
C ARG A 104 9.67 -20.63 -8.29
N ILE A 105 10.22 -19.64 -8.91
CA ILE A 105 10.25 -19.53 -10.37
C ILE A 105 11.25 -20.52 -10.93
N THR A 106 10.77 -21.43 -11.78
CA THR A 106 11.56 -22.31 -12.63
C THR A 106 11.15 -22.12 -14.08
N GLU A 107 11.93 -22.54 -15.04
CA GLU A 107 11.57 -22.44 -16.47
C GLU A 107 10.23 -23.16 -16.76
N ASN A 108 9.99 -24.31 -16.14
CA ASN A 108 8.71 -25.01 -16.26
C ASN A 108 7.54 -24.21 -15.68
N VAL A 109 7.71 -23.59 -14.51
CA VAL A 109 6.68 -22.74 -13.88
C VAL A 109 6.40 -21.51 -14.75
N ALA A 110 7.44 -20.82 -15.23
CA ALA A 110 7.29 -19.62 -16.08
C ALA A 110 6.55 -19.97 -17.38
N ARG A 111 6.96 -21.04 -18.07
CA ARG A 111 6.30 -21.49 -19.30
C ARG A 111 4.84 -21.86 -19.06
N ARG A 112 4.53 -22.65 -18.04
CA ARG A 112 3.15 -23.07 -17.74
C ARG A 112 2.26 -21.88 -17.34
N LEU A 113 2.78 -20.88 -16.65
CA LEU A 113 2.04 -19.65 -16.35
C LEU A 113 1.74 -18.85 -17.62
N ALA A 114 2.71 -18.77 -18.54
CA ALA A 114 2.48 -18.14 -19.84
C ALA A 114 1.44 -18.90 -20.68
N GLU A 115 1.54 -20.24 -20.74
CA GLU A 115 0.56 -21.11 -21.42
C GLU A 115 -0.85 -20.99 -20.82
N ALA A 116 -0.94 -20.84 -19.49
CA ALA A 116 -2.20 -20.59 -18.80
C ALA A 116 -2.78 -19.18 -19.03
N GLY A 117 -2.04 -18.27 -19.67
CA GLY A 117 -2.48 -16.93 -20.05
C GLY A 117 -2.10 -15.81 -19.08
N ALA A 118 -1.16 -16.04 -18.15
CA ALA A 118 -0.61 -14.95 -17.33
C ALA A 118 0.06 -13.89 -18.21
N ARG A 119 -0.30 -12.62 -18.03
CA ARG A 119 0.27 -11.48 -18.77
C ARG A 119 1.60 -10.99 -18.21
N GLY A 120 1.95 -11.41 -17.00
CA GLY A 120 3.21 -11.08 -16.35
C GLY A 120 3.22 -11.44 -14.88
N LEU A 121 4.37 -11.25 -14.25
CA LEU A 121 4.57 -11.52 -12.84
C LEU A 121 5.05 -10.27 -12.10
N SER A 122 4.90 -10.24 -10.78
CA SER A 122 5.63 -9.29 -9.93
C SER A 122 6.55 -10.05 -8.99
N LEU A 123 7.80 -9.58 -8.89
CA LEU A 123 8.83 -10.13 -8.02
C LEU A 123 9.16 -9.13 -6.92
N SER A 124 9.58 -9.63 -5.78
CA SER A 124 9.89 -8.80 -4.61
C SER A 124 11.41 -8.69 -4.37
N LEU A 125 11.96 -7.47 -4.46
CA LEU A 125 13.38 -7.20 -4.18
C LEU A 125 13.49 -5.96 -3.28
N ASP A 126 13.86 -6.15 -1.99
CA ASP A 126 13.87 -5.06 -1.01
C ASP A 126 15.26 -4.58 -0.60
N ALA A 127 16.31 -5.27 -0.97
CA ALA A 127 17.70 -4.86 -0.74
C ALA A 127 18.60 -5.42 -1.83
N LEU A 128 19.73 -4.76 -2.08
CA LEU A 128 20.80 -5.27 -2.92
C LEU A 128 21.72 -6.24 -2.15
N ASP A 129 21.89 -6.00 -0.87
CA ASP A 129 22.60 -6.90 0.04
C ASP A 129 21.75 -8.15 0.29
N PRO A 130 22.26 -9.35 -0.09
CA PRO A 130 21.51 -10.61 0.07
C PRO A 130 21.11 -10.90 1.51
N GLU A 131 22.01 -10.64 2.47
CA GLU A 131 21.74 -10.92 3.88
C GLU A 131 20.66 -10.00 4.45
N ARG A 132 20.64 -8.73 4.03
CA ARG A 132 19.61 -7.76 4.42
C ARG A 132 18.26 -8.13 3.84
N HIS A 133 18.21 -8.50 2.55
CA HIS A 133 17.00 -8.98 1.91
C HIS A 133 16.46 -10.24 2.59
N ASP A 134 17.32 -11.24 2.78
CA ASP A 134 16.96 -12.51 3.40
C ASP A 134 16.44 -12.33 4.83
N ARG A 135 17.04 -11.43 5.60
CA ARG A 135 16.58 -11.07 6.95
C ARG A 135 15.20 -10.45 6.91
N PHE A 136 14.95 -9.48 6.03
CA PHE A 136 13.66 -8.82 5.89
C PHE A 136 12.56 -9.79 5.40
N ARG A 137 12.93 -10.74 4.54
CA ARG A 137 12.07 -11.83 4.08
C ARG A 137 12.02 -13.03 5.03
N ASN A 138 12.92 -13.03 6.04
CA ASN A 138 13.07 -14.03 7.06
C ASN A 138 13.30 -15.46 6.51
N VAL A 139 14.02 -15.57 5.39
CA VAL A 139 14.43 -16.84 4.77
C VAL A 139 15.75 -16.66 4.06
N ARG A 140 16.75 -17.46 4.43
CA ARG A 140 18.07 -17.49 3.79
C ARG A 140 17.97 -17.94 2.32
N GLY A 141 18.65 -17.24 1.43
CA GLY A 141 18.66 -17.52 -0.01
C GLY A 141 17.47 -16.96 -0.78
N ALA A 142 16.58 -16.18 -0.12
CA ALA A 142 15.45 -15.56 -0.79
C ALA A 142 15.91 -14.59 -1.88
N TRP A 143 16.95 -13.78 -1.63
CA TRP A 143 17.53 -12.86 -2.60
C TRP A 143 18.02 -13.58 -3.86
N GLN A 144 18.88 -14.58 -3.66
CA GLN A 144 19.47 -15.34 -4.76
C GLN A 144 18.38 -15.99 -5.64
N ASN A 145 17.42 -16.66 -5.02
CA ASN A 145 16.33 -17.32 -5.74
C ASN A 145 15.43 -16.32 -6.48
N THR A 146 15.20 -15.13 -5.91
CA THR A 146 14.40 -14.08 -6.58
C THR A 146 15.13 -13.53 -7.81
N VAL A 147 16.44 -13.30 -7.73
CA VAL A 147 17.27 -12.85 -8.85
C VAL A 147 17.31 -13.92 -9.95
N GLU A 148 17.55 -15.18 -9.60
CA GLU A 148 17.49 -16.30 -10.52
C GLU A 148 16.11 -16.43 -11.19
N GLY A 149 15.05 -16.22 -10.42
CA GLY A 149 13.68 -16.18 -10.94
C GLY A 149 13.49 -15.10 -12.00
N ALA A 150 14.03 -13.89 -11.78
CA ALA A 150 13.99 -12.81 -12.76
C ALA A 150 14.78 -13.16 -14.06
N GLU A 151 15.95 -13.78 -13.92
CA GLU A 151 16.73 -14.24 -15.06
C GLU A 151 15.99 -15.32 -15.86
N ILE A 152 15.31 -16.25 -15.19
CA ILE A 152 14.47 -17.25 -15.84
C ILE A 152 13.33 -16.57 -16.62
N LEU A 153 12.66 -15.60 -16.04
CA LEU A 153 11.58 -14.87 -16.71
C LEU A 153 12.08 -14.14 -17.95
N ASN A 154 13.27 -13.55 -17.92
CA ASN A 154 13.88 -12.96 -19.09
C ASN A 154 14.16 -13.99 -20.20
N ARG A 155 14.69 -15.17 -19.85
CA ARG A 155 14.95 -16.24 -20.83
C ARG A 155 13.68 -16.82 -21.44
N THR A 156 12.62 -16.93 -20.64
CA THR A 156 11.32 -17.47 -21.09
C THR A 156 10.42 -16.42 -21.75
N GLY A 157 10.80 -15.14 -21.70
CA GLY A 157 10.06 -14.04 -22.32
C GLY A 157 8.78 -13.65 -21.59
N LEU A 158 8.52 -14.15 -20.38
CA LEU A 158 7.36 -13.76 -19.58
C LEU A 158 7.65 -12.43 -18.85
N PRO A 159 6.92 -11.34 -19.15
CA PRO A 159 7.18 -10.03 -18.56
C PRO A 159 7.05 -10.03 -17.04
N PHE A 160 7.85 -9.22 -16.38
CA PHE A 160 7.73 -9.03 -14.93
C PHE A 160 8.02 -7.59 -14.49
N ILE A 161 7.58 -7.30 -13.28
CA ILE A 161 7.85 -6.05 -12.56
C ILE A 161 8.60 -6.36 -11.27
N VAL A 162 9.40 -5.41 -10.81
CA VAL A 162 10.05 -5.47 -9.49
C VAL A 162 9.29 -4.61 -8.50
N GLN A 163 9.05 -5.16 -7.32
CA GLN A 163 8.40 -4.51 -6.19
C GLN A 163 9.40 -4.39 -5.04
N THR A 164 9.52 -3.19 -4.48
CA THR A 164 10.38 -2.90 -3.34
C THR A 164 9.54 -2.24 -2.26
N THR A 165 9.64 -2.71 -1.02
CA THR A 165 9.03 -2.05 0.13
C THR A 165 10.07 -1.13 0.77
N ALA A 166 9.82 0.18 0.72
CA ALA A 166 10.64 1.16 1.41
C ALA A 166 10.42 1.09 2.92
N GLY A 167 11.49 1.10 3.67
CA GLY A 167 11.52 1.13 5.12
C GLY A 167 12.90 1.52 5.61
N SER A 168 13.07 1.65 6.92
CA SER A 168 14.35 2.05 7.55
C SER A 168 15.53 1.17 7.13
N HIS A 169 15.28 -0.07 6.72
CA HIS A 169 16.30 -1.04 6.33
C HIS A 169 16.98 -0.76 4.98
N ASN A 170 16.34 0.00 4.07
CA ASN A 170 16.83 0.20 2.71
C ASN A 170 16.81 1.65 2.21
N LEU A 171 16.60 2.65 3.07
CA LEU A 171 16.50 4.06 2.69
C LEU A 171 17.68 4.54 1.83
N GLY A 172 18.91 4.10 2.15
CA GLY A 172 20.13 4.54 1.48
C GLY A 172 20.39 3.88 0.12
N GLU A 173 19.60 2.87 -0.29
CA GLU A 173 19.87 2.10 -1.51
C GLU A 173 18.71 2.04 -2.51
N LEU A 174 17.61 2.77 -2.27
CA LEU A 174 16.42 2.71 -3.12
C LEU A 174 16.70 3.08 -4.59
N GLU A 175 17.56 4.07 -4.85
CA GLU A 175 17.97 4.40 -6.23
C GLU A 175 18.81 3.28 -6.85
N ALA A 176 19.74 2.72 -6.09
CA ALA A 176 20.55 1.61 -6.56
C ALA A 176 19.71 0.33 -6.82
N ILE A 177 18.64 0.10 -6.04
CA ILE A 177 17.68 -0.99 -6.29
C ILE A 177 16.93 -0.73 -7.62
N ALA A 178 16.51 0.51 -7.88
CA ALA A 178 15.88 0.86 -9.16
C ALA A 178 16.84 0.66 -10.33
N ASP A 179 18.12 1.06 -10.18
CA ASP A 179 19.18 0.84 -11.16
C ASP A 179 19.38 -0.66 -11.43
N TYR A 180 19.47 -1.46 -10.38
CA TYR A 180 19.62 -2.91 -10.50
C TYR A 180 18.42 -3.55 -11.18
N ALA A 181 17.20 -3.14 -10.81
CA ALA A 181 15.97 -3.64 -11.43
C ALA A 181 15.94 -3.37 -12.94
N HIS A 182 16.37 -2.18 -13.38
CA HIS A 182 16.43 -1.82 -14.79
C HIS A 182 17.62 -2.46 -15.52
N ASP A 183 18.86 -2.22 -15.02
CA ASP A 183 20.07 -2.48 -15.76
C ASP A 183 20.50 -3.96 -15.72
N ARG A 184 20.19 -4.65 -14.60
CA ARG A 184 20.57 -6.06 -14.38
C ARG A 184 19.43 -7.01 -14.60
N LEU A 185 18.23 -6.68 -14.09
CA LEU A 185 17.06 -7.56 -14.19
C LEU A 185 16.21 -7.26 -15.42
N ALA A 186 16.47 -6.18 -16.16
CA ALA A 186 15.68 -5.74 -17.30
C ALA A 186 14.17 -5.57 -17.01
N ALA A 187 13.83 -5.24 -15.77
CA ALA A 187 12.46 -4.98 -15.35
C ALA A 187 11.87 -3.79 -16.13
N LYS A 188 10.63 -3.91 -16.58
CA LYS A 188 9.92 -2.83 -17.28
C LYS A 188 9.21 -1.87 -16.34
N VAL A 189 8.96 -2.31 -15.11
CA VAL A 189 8.28 -1.52 -14.07
C VAL A 189 8.97 -1.76 -12.74
N TRP A 190 9.22 -0.68 -12.02
CA TRP A 190 9.61 -0.71 -10.62
C TRP A 190 8.55 -0.02 -9.76
N ASN A 191 7.97 -0.77 -8.83
CA ASN A 191 6.98 -0.26 -7.87
C ASN A 191 7.63 -0.09 -6.50
N LEU A 192 7.69 1.14 -6.00
CA LEU A 192 8.10 1.43 -4.64
C LEU A 192 6.88 1.49 -3.73
N TYR A 193 6.75 0.50 -2.87
CA TYR A 193 5.72 0.44 -1.84
C TYR A 193 6.22 1.13 -0.57
N PHE A 194 5.40 1.96 0.00
CA PHE A 194 5.64 2.50 1.33
C PHE A 194 4.94 1.62 2.37
N LEU A 195 5.69 1.24 3.40
CA LEU A 195 5.18 0.34 4.43
C LEU A 195 3.85 0.85 5.01
N VAL A 196 2.90 -0.07 5.13
CA VAL A 196 1.63 0.15 5.81
C VAL A 196 1.62 -0.71 7.07
N PRO A 197 1.42 -0.14 8.25
CA PRO A 197 1.52 -0.83 9.54
C PRO A 197 0.30 -1.72 9.82
N THR A 198 0.15 -2.77 9.03
CA THR A 198 -0.89 -3.80 9.16
C THR A 198 -0.29 -5.19 9.10
N GLY A 199 -0.97 -6.20 9.68
CA GLY A 199 -0.39 -7.52 9.85
C GLY A 199 0.94 -7.47 10.63
N ARG A 200 1.93 -8.27 10.27
CA ARG A 200 3.27 -8.20 10.89
C ARG A 200 3.99 -6.88 10.64
N GLY A 201 3.64 -6.15 9.58
CA GLY A 201 4.20 -4.83 9.29
C GLY A 201 4.02 -3.80 10.41
N GLN A 202 3.04 -3.99 11.30
CA GLN A 202 2.85 -3.13 12.47
C GLN A 202 4.01 -3.18 13.47
N PHE A 203 4.84 -4.22 13.42
CA PHE A 203 5.98 -4.41 14.31
C PHE A 203 7.32 -3.99 13.68
N VAL A 204 7.32 -3.58 12.42
CA VAL A 204 8.51 -3.12 11.71
C VAL A 204 8.75 -1.64 12.00
N SER A 205 10.02 -1.27 12.26
CA SER A 205 10.43 0.14 12.34
C SER A 205 10.19 0.81 11.00
N ASP A 206 9.38 1.86 10.98
CA ASP A 206 9.08 2.63 9.77
C ASP A 206 9.90 3.93 9.71
N MET A 207 9.77 4.63 8.61
CA MET A 207 10.40 5.93 8.38
C MET A 207 9.73 7.03 9.19
N THR A 208 10.50 8.08 9.53
CA THR A 208 9.89 9.33 9.99
C THR A 208 9.16 10.04 8.83
N PRO A 209 8.25 10.99 9.11
CA PRO A 209 7.64 11.80 8.07
C PRO A 209 8.65 12.52 7.16
N GLU A 210 9.78 12.98 7.72
CA GLU A 210 10.85 13.65 6.98
C GLU A 210 11.62 12.67 6.09
N GLN A 211 11.91 11.46 6.58
CA GLN A 211 12.52 10.39 5.77
C GLN A 211 11.59 9.97 4.63
N TYR A 212 10.28 9.93 4.93
CA TYR A 212 9.27 9.64 3.93
C TYR A 212 9.30 10.68 2.79
N ASP A 213 9.37 11.98 3.14
CA ASP A 213 9.51 13.06 2.16
C ASP A 213 10.81 12.96 1.35
N GLN A 214 11.92 12.61 1.99
CA GLN A 214 13.19 12.38 1.30
C GLN A 214 13.11 11.24 0.28
N VAL A 215 12.42 10.15 0.63
CA VAL A 215 12.17 9.04 -0.31
C VAL A 215 11.28 9.48 -1.46
N LEU A 216 10.24 10.25 -1.21
CA LEU A 216 9.38 10.80 -2.27
C LEU A 216 10.14 11.74 -3.22
N ALA A 217 11.03 12.59 -2.68
CA ALA A 217 11.90 13.45 -3.49
C ALA A 217 12.89 12.62 -4.33
N SER A 218 13.44 11.54 -3.78
CA SER A 218 14.29 10.60 -4.51
C SER A 218 13.51 9.91 -5.62
N LEU A 219 12.29 9.44 -5.32
CA LEU A 219 11.41 8.81 -6.32
C LEU A 219 11.12 9.76 -7.50
N TYR A 220 10.94 11.06 -7.25
CA TYR A 220 10.77 12.04 -8.31
C TYR A 220 11.98 12.09 -9.25
N ARG A 221 13.20 12.08 -8.71
CA ARG A 221 14.44 12.03 -9.50
C ARG A 221 14.55 10.72 -10.28
N ILE A 222 14.25 9.58 -9.64
CA ILE A 222 14.28 8.26 -10.26
C ILE A 222 13.28 8.17 -11.42
N GLN A 223 12.05 8.68 -11.26
CA GLN A 223 11.07 8.73 -12.34
C GLN A 223 11.60 9.50 -13.55
N ARG A 224 12.25 10.64 -13.32
CA ARG A 224 12.87 11.43 -14.42
C ARG A 224 14.04 10.70 -15.05
N LYS A 225 14.89 10.06 -14.25
CA LYS A 225 16.03 9.26 -14.73
C LYS A 225 15.60 8.14 -15.67
N TYR A 226 14.48 7.50 -15.37
CA TYR A 226 13.98 6.36 -16.14
C TYR A 226 12.85 6.69 -17.11
N ALA A 227 12.56 7.96 -17.35
CA ALA A 227 11.53 8.38 -18.30
C ALA A 227 11.74 7.71 -19.68
N GLY A 228 10.68 7.06 -20.18
CA GLY A 228 10.72 6.32 -21.46
C GLY A 228 11.48 5.00 -21.45
N ARG A 229 12.11 4.59 -20.33
CA ARG A 229 12.90 3.35 -20.22
C ARG A 229 12.30 2.34 -19.26
N MET A 230 11.87 2.79 -18.10
CA MET A 230 11.22 1.96 -17.07
C MET A 230 10.11 2.77 -16.39
N LEU A 231 8.97 2.14 -16.17
CA LEU A 231 7.89 2.75 -15.42
C LEU A 231 8.19 2.68 -13.93
N VAL A 232 8.18 3.83 -13.26
CA VAL A 232 8.45 3.93 -11.82
C VAL A 232 7.19 4.45 -11.12
N ASN A 233 6.69 3.72 -10.12
CA ASN A 233 5.45 4.08 -9.43
C ASN A 233 5.63 4.15 -7.92
N ALA A 234 5.00 5.16 -7.30
CA ALA A 234 4.73 5.19 -5.86
C ALA A 234 3.50 4.33 -5.53
N LYS A 235 3.58 3.47 -4.54
CA LYS A 235 2.48 2.69 -3.99
C LYS A 235 2.29 3.03 -2.51
N CYS A 236 1.05 3.12 -2.06
CA CYS A 236 0.71 3.52 -0.69
C CYS A 236 1.21 4.92 -0.30
N ALA A 237 1.45 5.79 -1.27
CA ALA A 237 1.95 7.15 -1.09
C ALA A 237 1.13 8.17 -1.91
N PRO A 238 -0.17 8.35 -1.66
CA PRO A 238 -1.00 9.26 -2.42
C PRO A 238 -0.53 10.72 -2.32
N HIS A 239 0.13 11.09 -1.22
CA HIS A 239 0.69 12.43 -1.04
C HIS A 239 2.00 12.69 -1.82
N TYR A 240 2.44 11.76 -2.69
CA TYR A 240 3.47 12.03 -3.67
C TYR A 240 3.13 13.24 -4.57
N ILE A 241 1.84 13.55 -4.75
CA ILE A 241 1.41 14.76 -5.44
C ILE A 241 2.02 16.03 -4.83
N LYS A 242 2.16 16.11 -3.48
CA LYS A 242 2.84 17.19 -2.80
C LYS A 242 4.27 17.39 -3.32
N THR A 243 5.02 16.30 -3.39
CA THR A 243 6.40 16.30 -3.87
C THR A 243 6.49 16.77 -5.34
N VAL A 244 5.56 16.32 -6.17
CA VAL A 244 5.50 16.77 -7.57
C VAL A 244 5.24 18.27 -7.66
N LEU A 245 4.31 18.82 -6.86
CA LEU A 245 4.06 20.26 -6.80
C LEU A 245 5.30 21.04 -6.34
N GLU A 246 6.01 20.54 -5.33
CA GLU A 246 7.23 21.17 -4.80
C GLU A 246 8.37 21.17 -5.81
N GLN A 247 8.59 20.06 -6.49
CA GLN A 247 9.73 19.85 -7.39
C GLN A 247 9.51 20.40 -8.81
N SER A 248 8.26 20.60 -9.22
CA SER A 248 7.95 21.10 -10.57
C SER A 248 8.15 22.61 -10.72
N GLY A 249 8.36 23.34 -9.63
CA GLY A 249 8.31 24.80 -9.64
C GLY A 249 6.93 25.34 -10.05
N ALA A 250 6.44 26.40 -9.47
CA ALA A 250 5.08 26.92 -9.68
C ALA A 250 4.75 27.34 -11.15
N GLY A 251 5.62 27.11 -12.11
CA GLY A 251 5.49 27.58 -13.50
C GLY A 251 5.66 26.56 -14.63
N THR A 252 6.13 25.37 -14.36
CA THR A 252 6.29 24.35 -15.42
C THR A 252 5.44 23.13 -15.13
N SER A 253 4.36 22.97 -15.89
CA SER A 253 3.50 21.79 -15.81
C SER A 253 4.29 20.54 -16.21
N PRO A 254 4.55 19.57 -15.31
CA PRO A 254 5.14 18.30 -15.70
C PRO A 254 4.17 17.46 -16.57
N PHE A 255 2.92 17.92 -16.74
CA PHE A 255 1.86 17.30 -17.51
C PHE A 255 1.57 17.99 -18.85
N ALA A 256 2.30 19.06 -19.19
CA ALA A 256 2.02 19.89 -20.35
C ALA A 256 2.26 19.22 -21.71
N ALA A 257 2.66 17.98 -21.77
CA ALA A 257 3.00 17.33 -23.04
C ALA A 257 1.96 16.34 -23.58
N THR A 258 0.90 15.98 -22.86
CA THR A 258 -0.04 14.99 -23.40
C THR A 258 -1.45 15.13 -22.86
N GLY A 259 -2.39 15.50 -23.73
CA GLY A 259 -3.82 15.62 -23.50
C GLY A 259 -4.57 14.28 -23.46
N THR A 260 -4.04 13.25 -22.82
CA THR A 260 -4.75 11.98 -22.67
C THR A 260 -4.74 11.54 -21.20
N PRO A 261 -5.90 11.22 -20.58
CA PRO A 261 -5.92 10.55 -19.29
C PRO A 261 -5.22 9.22 -19.44
N ALA A 262 -4.11 9.02 -18.72
CA ALA A 262 -3.38 7.78 -18.76
C ALA A 262 -4.19 6.66 -18.11
N THR A 263 -5.02 5.99 -18.87
CA THR A 263 -5.34 4.59 -18.66
C THR A 263 -4.05 3.81 -18.93
N ALA A 264 -3.42 3.32 -17.88
CA ALA A 264 -2.06 2.79 -17.92
C ALA A 264 -1.92 1.45 -18.64
N PHE A 265 -2.91 1.02 -19.40
CA PHE A 265 -2.91 -0.18 -20.19
C PHE A 265 -3.75 0.05 -21.44
N GLU A 266 -3.23 0.84 -22.39
CA GLU A 266 -3.69 0.69 -23.75
C GLU A 266 -3.14 -0.63 -24.28
N THR A 267 -4.05 -1.47 -24.74
CA THR A 267 -3.80 -2.71 -25.46
C THR A 267 -2.87 -2.43 -26.61
N ALA A 268 -1.61 -2.80 -26.48
CA ALA A 268 -0.69 -2.83 -27.60
C ALA A 268 -0.99 -4.08 -28.42
N GLU A 269 -1.88 -3.96 -29.38
CA GLU A 269 -1.74 -4.75 -30.60
C GLU A 269 -0.51 -4.24 -31.35
N GLY A 270 0.56 -5.00 -31.30
CA GLY A 270 1.76 -4.76 -32.08
C GLY A 270 2.94 -4.16 -31.30
N SER A 271 3.93 -5.02 -31.07
CA SER A 271 5.34 -4.71 -30.86
C SER A 271 5.74 -3.52 -29.99
N GLY A 272 5.92 -3.76 -28.73
CA GLY A 272 7.19 -3.40 -28.11
C GLY A 272 7.46 -1.98 -27.70
N SER A 273 6.50 -1.10 -27.37
CA SER A 273 6.89 0.20 -26.81
C SER A 273 5.99 0.59 -25.62
N TRP A 274 6.50 0.41 -24.41
CA TRP A 274 5.93 0.93 -23.17
C TRP A 274 6.25 2.44 -22.99
N THR A 275 6.08 3.24 -24.02
CA THR A 275 6.30 4.69 -23.98
C THR A 275 5.05 5.40 -23.49
N GLY A 276 4.76 5.29 -22.20
CA GLY A 276 3.81 6.20 -21.56
C GLY A 276 4.38 7.62 -21.59
N GLN A 277 3.62 8.55 -22.12
CA GLN A 277 4.09 9.87 -22.54
C GLN A 277 4.38 10.86 -21.40
N SER A 278 4.09 10.56 -20.13
CA SER A 278 4.50 11.40 -19.00
C SER A 278 5.56 10.71 -18.13
N PRO A 279 6.73 11.35 -17.92
CA PRO A 279 7.77 10.80 -17.08
C PRO A 279 7.39 10.75 -15.59
N ILE A 280 6.38 11.52 -15.17
CA ILE A 280 6.00 11.64 -13.76
C ILE A 280 4.59 11.13 -13.56
N ARG A 281 4.44 10.21 -12.61
CA ARG A 281 3.17 9.64 -12.21
C ARG A 281 2.95 9.88 -10.73
N THR A 282 1.94 10.66 -10.41
CA THR A 282 1.52 10.91 -9.03
C THR A 282 0.75 9.74 -8.44
N TYR A 283 0.32 8.80 -9.31
CA TYR A 283 -0.54 7.70 -8.89
C TYR A 283 -0.50 6.55 -9.92
N SER A 284 -0.63 5.34 -9.46
CA SER A 284 -0.70 4.16 -10.32
C SER A 284 -2.14 3.64 -10.45
N GLY A 285 -2.84 4.14 -11.45
CA GLY A 285 -4.13 3.61 -11.88
C GLY A 285 -5.35 4.43 -11.47
N GLY A 286 -5.69 5.47 -12.20
CA GLY A 286 -6.90 6.25 -12.06
C GLY A 286 -6.69 7.66 -11.50
N ALA A 287 -7.67 8.52 -11.66
CA ALA A 287 -7.62 9.89 -11.22
C ALA A 287 -7.97 10.00 -9.72
N GLY A 288 -6.99 10.32 -8.90
CA GLY A 288 -7.27 10.92 -7.61
C GLY A 288 -7.00 10.11 -6.36
N GLY A 289 -5.79 10.18 -5.88
CA GLY A 289 -5.42 9.89 -4.50
C GLY A 289 -5.36 8.40 -4.14
N CYS A 290 -5.64 8.11 -2.89
CA CYS A 290 -5.67 6.74 -2.40
C CYS A 290 -6.75 5.93 -3.14
N PRO A 291 -6.40 4.82 -3.82
CA PRO A 291 -7.32 4.05 -4.63
C PRO A 291 -8.26 3.14 -3.82
N ALA A 292 -8.02 3.00 -2.53
CA ALA A 292 -8.81 2.12 -1.67
C ALA A 292 -10.31 2.41 -1.79
N GLY A 293 -11.06 1.40 -2.24
CA GLY A 293 -12.51 1.47 -2.39
C GLY A 293 -13.02 2.38 -3.53
N THR A 294 -12.14 3.08 -4.25
CA THR A 294 -12.53 3.94 -5.39
C THR A 294 -12.16 3.31 -6.73
N HIS A 295 -10.99 2.73 -6.85
CA HIS A 295 -10.48 2.09 -8.05
C HIS A 295 -9.86 0.73 -7.76
N TYR A 296 -9.67 0.40 -6.49
CA TYR A 296 -8.98 -0.77 -6.01
C TYR A 296 -9.80 -1.49 -4.96
N MET A 297 -9.88 -2.79 -5.08
CA MET A 297 -10.39 -3.66 -4.04
C MET A 297 -9.44 -4.82 -3.78
N GLY A 298 -9.48 -5.34 -2.56
CA GLY A 298 -8.81 -6.56 -2.16
C GLY A 298 -9.80 -7.70 -1.94
N ILE A 299 -9.39 -8.92 -2.26
CA ILE A 299 -10.10 -10.14 -1.86
C ILE A 299 -9.12 -10.96 -1.03
N ARG A 300 -9.55 -11.43 0.13
CA ARG A 300 -8.77 -12.29 1.01
C ARG A 300 -8.93 -13.76 0.62
N PRO A 301 -8.03 -14.65 1.09
CA PRO A 301 -8.10 -16.07 0.74
C PRO A 301 -9.42 -16.75 1.10
N ASN A 302 -10.10 -16.30 2.14
CA ASN A 302 -11.42 -16.80 2.57
C ASN A 302 -12.62 -16.15 1.85
N GLY A 303 -12.37 -15.26 0.88
CA GLY A 303 -13.43 -14.58 0.13
C GLY A 303 -13.90 -13.24 0.71
N ASP A 304 -13.32 -12.78 1.80
CA ASP A 304 -13.65 -11.47 2.37
C ASP A 304 -13.15 -10.34 1.46
N VAL A 305 -13.99 -9.32 1.26
CA VAL A 305 -13.71 -8.19 0.38
C VAL A 305 -13.30 -6.98 1.21
N THR A 306 -12.17 -6.37 0.84
CA THR A 306 -11.59 -5.20 1.49
C THR A 306 -11.42 -4.05 0.51
N PRO A 307 -11.38 -2.77 0.94
CA PRO A 307 -11.16 -1.63 0.04
C PRO A 307 -9.77 -1.62 -0.61
N CYS A 308 -8.77 -2.23 0.04
CA CYS A 308 -7.46 -2.52 -0.52
C CYS A 308 -6.81 -3.67 0.26
N PRO A 309 -5.80 -4.37 -0.27
CA PRO A 309 -5.19 -5.53 0.40
C PRO A 309 -4.56 -5.19 1.77
N TYR A 310 -4.14 -3.94 1.98
CA TYR A 310 -3.50 -3.50 3.22
C TYR A 310 -4.47 -3.04 4.31
N LEU A 311 -5.76 -2.85 3.99
CA LEU A 311 -6.76 -2.40 4.95
C LEU A 311 -7.50 -3.61 5.52
N PRO A 312 -7.29 -3.96 6.81
CA PRO A 312 -7.88 -5.16 7.42
C PRO A 312 -9.32 -4.94 7.90
N VAL A 313 -10.11 -4.24 7.09
CA VAL A 313 -11.55 -4.02 7.32
C VAL A 313 -12.29 -4.54 6.09
N PHE A 314 -13.32 -5.35 6.29
CA PHE A 314 -14.02 -6.02 5.21
C PHE A 314 -15.46 -5.55 5.04
N ALA A 315 -15.91 -5.56 3.81
CA ALA A 315 -17.25 -5.14 3.40
C ALA A 315 -18.28 -6.26 3.49
N GLY A 316 -17.82 -7.50 3.48
CA GLY A 316 -18.57 -8.74 3.47
C GLY A 316 -17.77 -9.82 2.76
N THR A 317 -18.38 -10.98 2.53
CA THR A 317 -17.73 -12.14 1.93
C THR A 317 -18.42 -12.58 0.64
N LEU A 318 -17.63 -12.97 -0.36
CA LEU A 318 -18.10 -13.51 -1.65
C LEU A 318 -18.80 -14.87 -1.52
N ARG A 319 -18.83 -15.47 -0.33
CA ARG A 319 -19.66 -16.63 -0.04
C ARG A 319 -21.13 -16.30 0.19
N GLN A 320 -21.44 -15.04 0.51
CA GLN A 320 -22.79 -14.60 0.88
C GLN A 320 -23.37 -13.51 0.00
N SER A 321 -22.49 -12.73 -0.65
CA SER A 321 -22.89 -11.57 -1.45
C SER A 321 -22.10 -11.54 -2.76
N SER A 322 -22.68 -10.95 -3.80
CA SER A 322 -21.99 -10.75 -5.08
C SER A 322 -20.90 -9.68 -4.95
N LEU A 323 -19.90 -9.75 -5.83
CA LEU A 323 -18.85 -8.74 -5.92
C LEU A 323 -19.44 -7.34 -6.20
N GLU A 324 -20.44 -7.27 -7.07
CA GLU A 324 -21.14 -6.03 -7.42
C GLU A 324 -21.85 -5.43 -6.22
N ASP A 325 -22.61 -6.22 -5.45
CA ASP A 325 -23.32 -5.74 -4.27
C ASP A 325 -22.33 -5.20 -3.21
N LEU A 326 -21.25 -5.93 -2.95
CA LEU A 326 -20.23 -5.50 -2.01
C LEU A 326 -19.56 -4.20 -2.44
N TRP A 327 -19.29 -4.03 -3.73
CA TRP A 327 -18.68 -2.81 -4.28
C TRP A 327 -19.62 -1.61 -4.27
N THR A 328 -20.87 -1.80 -4.66
CA THR A 328 -21.82 -0.71 -4.89
C THR A 328 -22.59 -0.31 -3.64
N SER A 329 -22.93 -1.27 -2.77
CA SER A 329 -23.93 -1.10 -1.72
C SER A 329 -23.35 -1.17 -0.30
N SER A 330 -22.10 -1.63 -0.12
CA SER A 330 -21.50 -1.75 1.21
C SER A 330 -21.30 -0.38 1.86
N GLY A 331 -21.66 -0.28 3.14
CA GLY A 331 -21.43 0.90 3.96
C GLY A 331 -19.95 1.28 4.08
N LEU A 332 -19.05 0.29 4.08
CA LEU A 332 -17.61 0.52 4.12
C LEU A 332 -17.11 1.25 2.86
N PHE A 333 -17.47 0.76 1.67
CA PHE A 333 -17.09 1.40 0.41
C PHE A 333 -17.73 2.78 0.26
N THR A 334 -18.99 2.92 0.67
CA THR A 334 -19.68 4.21 0.68
C THR A 334 -18.97 5.22 1.58
N ASN A 335 -18.54 4.80 2.77
CA ASN A 335 -17.85 5.68 3.71
C ASN A 335 -16.47 6.12 3.19
N ILE A 336 -15.63 5.18 2.76
CA ILE A 336 -14.26 5.49 2.30
C ILE A 336 -14.23 6.40 1.05
N ARG A 337 -15.29 6.40 0.25
CA ARG A 337 -15.48 7.27 -0.92
C ARG A 337 -15.81 8.71 -0.56
N ARG A 338 -16.27 8.99 0.67
CA ARG A 338 -16.65 10.33 1.13
C ARG A 338 -15.42 11.14 1.53
N ARG A 339 -14.66 11.63 0.57
CA ARG A 339 -13.43 12.41 0.82
C ARG A 339 -13.70 13.67 1.65
N THR A 340 -14.89 14.27 1.53
CA THR A 340 -15.31 15.43 2.33
C THR A 340 -15.48 15.14 3.82
N SER A 341 -15.51 13.87 4.20
CA SER A 341 -15.63 13.42 5.61
C SER A 341 -14.29 13.05 6.23
N LEU A 342 -13.16 13.28 5.54
CA LEU A 342 -11.84 13.04 6.10
C LEU A 342 -11.58 13.96 7.27
N GLY A 343 -10.96 13.43 8.33
CA GLY A 343 -10.58 14.18 9.51
C GLY A 343 -9.21 14.84 9.39
N GLY A 344 -8.91 15.71 10.36
CA GLY A 344 -7.62 16.38 10.52
C GLY A 344 -7.17 17.13 9.27
N ARG A 345 -5.86 17.22 9.07
CA ARG A 345 -5.24 17.93 7.94
C ARG A 345 -5.72 17.42 6.56
N CYS A 346 -6.06 16.13 6.45
CA CYS A 346 -6.58 15.59 5.20
C CYS A 346 -7.96 16.15 4.85
N GLY A 347 -8.80 16.47 5.84
CA GLY A 347 -10.11 17.10 5.65
C GLY A 347 -9.98 18.54 5.16
N ASP A 348 -9.07 19.30 5.74
CA ASP A 348 -8.84 20.71 5.46
C ASP A 348 -7.93 20.97 4.24
N CYS A 349 -7.39 19.91 3.63
CA CYS A 349 -6.36 20.00 2.61
C CYS A 349 -6.94 20.31 1.23
N GLU A 350 -6.36 21.29 0.53
CA GLU A 350 -6.68 21.64 -0.87
C GLU A 350 -6.46 20.49 -1.84
N MET A 351 -5.63 19.50 -1.46
CA MET A 351 -5.38 18.30 -2.25
C MET A 351 -6.29 17.12 -1.85
N ASN A 352 -7.29 17.32 -1.00
CA ASN A 352 -8.17 16.26 -0.50
C ASN A 352 -8.70 15.35 -1.63
N GLY A 353 -9.25 15.95 -2.70
CA GLY A 353 -9.79 15.21 -3.85
C GLY A 353 -8.73 14.42 -4.66
N HIS A 354 -7.47 14.83 -4.60
CA HIS A 354 -6.37 14.29 -5.41
C HIS A 354 -5.40 13.41 -4.61
N CYS A 355 -5.45 13.47 -3.28
CA CYS A 355 -4.59 12.75 -2.36
C CYS A 355 -5.41 11.93 -1.37
N GLY A 356 -6.01 12.60 -0.39
CA GLY A 356 -6.79 12.02 0.69
C GLY A 356 -6.00 11.12 1.63
N GLY A 357 -4.67 11.14 1.62
CA GLY A 357 -3.81 10.28 2.45
C GLY A 357 -3.98 8.78 2.19
N CYS A 358 -3.10 7.93 2.67
CA CYS A 358 -3.25 6.48 2.60
C CYS A 358 -4.24 5.99 3.67
N ARG A 359 -5.42 5.53 3.25
CA ARG A 359 -6.48 5.11 4.18
C ARG A 359 -6.11 3.90 5.03
N ALA A 360 -5.33 2.98 4.46
CA ALA A 360 -4.84 1.83 5.21
C ALA A 360 -3.79 2.22 6.27
N ARG A 361 -2.94 3.23 5.99
CA ARG A 361 -2.00 3.76 6.98
C ARG A 361 -2.73 4.56 8.05
N ALA A 362 -3.66 5.43 7.67
CA ALA A 362 -4.49 6.14 8.64
C ALA A 362 -5.14 5.15 9.61
N TYR A 363 -5.81 4.13 9.09
CA TYR A 363 -6.43 3.08 9.91
C TYR A 363 -5.42 2.32 10.77
N GLY A 364 -4.33 1.81 10.16
CA GLY A 364 -3.33 1.02 10.90
C GLY A 364 -2.64 1.76 12.04
N MET A 365 -2.76 3.09 12.06
CA MET A 365 -2.11 3.94 13.04
C MET A 365 -3.06 4.60 14.04
N THR A 366 -4.31 4.77 13.68
CA THR A 366 -5.29 5.52 14.49
C THR A 366 -6.54 4.71 14.79
N ASP A 367 -6.69 3.54 14.18
CA ASP A 367 -7.93 2.72 14.18
C ASP A 367 -9.14 3.46 13.54
N ASP A 368 -8.89 4.55 12.83
CA ASP A 368 -9.89 5.32 12.09
C ASP A 368 -9.48 5.45 10.61
N LEU A 369 -10.27 4.86 9.73
CA LEU A 369 -10.01 4.91 8.30
C LEU A 369 -10.25 6.29 7.68
N MET A 370 -10.92 7.20 8.39
CA MET A 370 -11.17 8.57 7.95
C MET A 370 -10.21 9.59 8.57
N ALA A 371 -9.33 9.20 9.49
CA ALA A 371 -8.31 10.05 10.07
C ALA A 371 -7.32 10.59 9.02
N GLU A 372 -6.53 11.59 9.37
CA GLU A 372 -5.42 12.05 8.53
C GLU A 372 -4.35 10.97 8.35
N ASP A 373 -3.60 11.04 7.24
CA ASP A 373 -2.40 10.21 7.06
C ASP A 373 -1.25 10.76 7.90
N PRO A 374 -0.80 10.03 8.92
CA PRO A 374 0.17 10.57 9.90
C PRO A 374 1.56 10.83 9.33
N LEU A 375 1.93 10.22 8.19
CA LEU A 375 3.23 10.46 7.53
C LEU A 375 3.23 11.68 6.62
N CYS A 376 2.10 12.39 6.47
CA CYS A 376 2.05 13.59 5.67
C CYS A 376 2.59 14.80 6.44
N THR A 377 3.56 15.51 5.87
CA THR A 377 4.13 16.76 6.44
C THR A 377 3.48 18.01 5.84
N HIS A 378 2.52 17.86 4.93
CA HIS A 378 1.89 18.99 4.26
C HIS A 378 1.08 19.87 5.23
N THR A 379 1.22 21.18 5.08
CA THR A 379 0.37 22.17 5.74
C THR A 379 -0.74 22.57 4.77
N PRO A 380 -2.02 22.34 5.11
CA PRO A 380 -3.15 22.75 4.26
C PRO A 380 -3.08 24.22 3.85
N GLY A 381 -3.44 24.51 2.60
CA GLY A 381 -3.43 25.85 2.02
C GLY A 381 -2.12 26.24 1.31
N ARG A 382 -1.02 25.50 1.50
CA ARG A 382 0.29 25.83 0.91
C ARG A 382 0.27 25.92 -0.63
N PHE A 383 -0.55 25.10 -1.28
CA PHE A 383 -0.70 25.06 -2.74
C PHE A 383 -2.06 25.55 -3.22
N ALA A 384 -2.82 26.25 -2.36
CA ALA A 384 -4.09 26.84 -2.76
C ALA A 384 -3.89 27.77 -3.97
N GLY A 385 -4.74 27.59 -5.00
CA GLY A 385 -4.63 28.38 -6.24
C GLY A 385 -3.52 27.91 -7.21
N SER A 386 -2.81 26.82 -6.93
CA SER A 386 -1.81 26.28 -7.86
C SER A 386 -2.45 25.93 -9.20
N PRO A 387 -1.90 26.42 -10.34
CA PRO A 387 -2.39 26.05 -11.67
C PRO A 387 -2.36 24.53 -11.92
N LEU A 388 -1.40 23.84 -11.33
CA LEU A 388 -1.29 22.38 -11.44
C LEU A 388 -2.45 21.67 -10.75
N LEU A 389 -2.88 22.14 -9.57
CA LEU A 389 -4.08 21.57 -8.92
C LEU A 389 -5.35 21.84 -9.74
N THR A 390 -5.44 23.03 -10.37
CA THR A 390 -6.54 23.35 -11.28
C THR A 390 -6.58 22.41 -12.49
N LEU A 391 -5.42 22.12 -13.09
CA LEU A 391 -5.30 21.15 -14.20
C LEU A 391 -5.68 19.73 -13.78
N LEU A 392 -5.25 19.30 -12.61
CA LEU A 392 -5.63 18.01 -12.05
C LEU A 392 -7.14 17.95 -11.75
N GLY A 393 -7.72 19.06 -11.28
CA GLY A 393 -9.15 19.21 -11.06
C GLY A 393 -9.96 19.19 -12.35
N ALA A 394 -9.48 19.83 -13.42
CA ALA A 394 -10.11 19.81 -14.74
C ALA A 394 -10.10 18.42 -15.37
N ALA A 395 -9.01 17.68 -15.22
CA ALA A 395 -8.93 16.28 -15.64
C ALA A 395 -9.84 15.35 -14.80
N GLY A 396 -10.27 15.81 -13.61
CA GLY A 396 -11.25 15.14 -12.75
C GLY A 396 -12.68 15.67 -12.87
N ALA A 397 -12.90 16.74 -13.64
CA ALA A 397 -14.17 17.49 -13.70
C ALA A 397 -15.24 16.90 -14.61
N GLU A 398 -15.02 15.72 -15.19
CA GLU A 398 -16.14 14.83 -15.56
C GLU A 398 -16.90 14.31 -14.32
N ARG A 399 -16.53 14.76 -13.14
CA ARG A 399 -17.21 14.59 -11.85
C ARG A 399 -18.14 15.78 -11.65
N GLY A 400 -19.44 15.51 -11.60
CA GLY A 400 -20.53 16.44 -11.53
C GLY A 400 -20.35 17.68 -10.60
N PRO A 401 -21.22 18.68 -10.70
CA PRO A 401 -21.02 20.05 -10.20
C PRO A 401 -20.80 20.09 -8.69
N GLY A 402 -19.76 20.83 -8.30
CA GLY A 402 -19.42 21.08 -6.92
C GLY A 402 -20.53 21.79 -6.17
N VAL A 403 -20.76 21.38 -4.94
CA VAL A 403 -21.55 22.13 -3.96
C VAL A 403 -20.73 23.36 -3.58
N PRO A 404 -21.30 24.58 -3.63
CA PRO A 404 -20.59 25.80 -3.23
C PRO A 404 -20.31 25.76 -1.73
N ALA A 405 -19.14 26.26 -1.35
CA ALA A 405 -18.77 26.49 0.03
C ALA A 405 -19.81 27.42 0.68
N SER A 406 -20.60 26.90 1.60
CA SER A 406 -21.46 27.72 2.46
C SER A 406 -20.57 28.41 3.49
N GLY A 407 -20.48 29.74 3.40
CA GLY A 407 -19.96 30.58 4.46
C GLY A 407 -20.78 30.37 5.72
N GLY A 408 -20.13 30.06 6.81
CA GLY A 408 -20.70 29.91 8.13
C GLY A 408 -19.97 30.84 9.09
N ASP A 409 -20.73 31.73 9.65
CA ASP A 409 -20.38 32.79 10.61
C ASP A 409 -19.73 32.28 11.91
N GLY A 410 -19.03 33.22 12.54
CA GLY A 410 -18.21 33.11 13.72
C GLY A 410 -18.83 32.46 14.96
N GLY A 411 -17.96 31.84 15.73
CA GLY A 411 -18.23 31.35 17.06
C GLY A 411 -16.99 30.97 17.83
N SER A 412 -16.52 31.85 18.68
CA SER A 412 -15.71 31.73 19.88
C SER A 412 -14.54 30.75 19.93
N GLY A 413 -13.35 31.32 20.09
CA GLY A 413 -12.08 30.64 20.31
C GLY A 413 -12.03 29.77 21.55
N GLY A 414 -11.73 28.49 21.31
CA GLY A 414 -11.08 27.58 22.21
C GLY A 414 -9.88 27.02 21.47
N ALA A 415 -8.68 27.38 21.95
CA ALA A 415 -7.44 26.82 21.40
C ALA A 415 -7.50 25.30 21.50
N LYS A 416 -7.63 24.61 20.34
CA LYS A 416 -7.38 23.17 20.26
C LYS A 416 -5.93 22.93 20.68
N PRO A 417 -5.67 21.91 21.54
CA PRO A 417 -4.31 21.52 21.86
C PRO A 417 -3.59 21.17 20.55
N PRO A 418 -2.28 21.45 20.44
CA PRO A 418 -1.51 21.14 19.24
C PRO A 418 -1.66 19.65 18.95
N GLY A 419 -2.03 19.33 17.70
CA GLY A 419 -2.22 17.96 17.26
C GLY A 419 -0.99 17.13 17.61
N LEU A 420 -1.23 15.97 18.19
CA LEU A 420 -0.19 15.04 18.61
C LEU A 420 0.63 14.64 17.36
N MET A 421 1.83 15.22 17.20
CA MET A 421 2.78 14.75 16.19
C MET A 421 3.27 13.37 16.64
N ILE A 422 2.84 12.34 15.91
CA ILE A 422 3.33 10.98 16.12
C ILE A 422 4.68 10.87 15.42
N GLU A 423 5.77 10.88 16.19
CA GLU A 423 7.11 10.61 15.67
C GLU A 423 7.26 9.13 15.36
N TYR A 424 7.39 8.84 14.09
CA TYR A 424 7.65 7.50 13.56
C TYR A 424 9.13 7.20 13.54
N GLY A 425 9.47 5.94 13.91
CA GLY A 425 10.78 5.36 13.66
C GLY A 425 11.96 6.07 14.31
N ALA A 426 11.75 7.17 15.02
CA ALA A 426 12.76 7.59 15.97
C ALA A 426 12.91 6.44 16.95
N GLN A 427 14.07 5.77 16.93
CA GLN A 427 14.58 5.20 18.15
C GLN A 427 14.50 6.37 19.14
N SER A 428 13.43 6.40 19.94
CA SER A 428 13.40 7.38 21.02
C SER A 428 14.59 7.03 21.83
N THR A 429 15.60 7.87 21.78
CA THR A 429 16.71 7.76 22.71
C THR A 429 16.05 7.85 24.07
N ALA A 430 16.00 6.71 24.74
CA ALA A 430 15.47 6.66 26.09
C ALA A 430 16.23 7.73 26.88
N THR A 431 15.49 8.69 27.45
CA THR A 431 16.10 9.82 28.18
C THR A 431 16.28 9.51 29.66
N ILE A 432 15.69 8.39 30.10
CA ILE A 432 15.96 7.79 31.40
C ILE A 432 16.30 6.31 31.22
N ALA A 433 16.95 5.71 32.20
CA ALA A 433 17.36 4.31 32.13
C ALA A 433 16.14 3.38 32.14
N TRP A 434 16.19 2.31 31.36
CA TRP A 434 15.20 1.23 31.35
C TRP A 434 15.88 -0.05 31.81
N ASP A 435 15.20 -0.87 32.60
CA ASP A 435 15.69 -2.22 32.85
C ASP A 435 15.48 -3.13 31.62
N ASP A 436 16.24 -4.23 31.60
CA ASP A 436 16.24 -5.11 30.40
C ASP A 436 14.87 -5.74 30.13
N GLU A 437 14.11 -6.03 31.20
CA GLU A 437 12.79 -6.64 31.07
C GLU A 437 11.76 -5.61 30.56
N ALA A 438 11.76 -4.39 31.07
CA ALA A 438 10.93 -3.29 30.58
C ALA A 438 11.27 -2.96 29.11
N ALA A 439 12.55 -2.91 28.76
CA ALA A 439 13.00 -2.68 27.41
C ALA A 439 12.59 -3.82 26.46
N ALA A 440 12.69 -5.08 26.89
CA ALA A 440 12.25 -6.24 26.12
C ALA A 440 10.73 -6.22 25.91
N ARG A 441 9.97 -5.79 26.91
CA ARG A 441 8.52 -5.63 26.81
C ARG A 441 8.14 -4.58 25.78
N MET A 442 8.88 -3.47 25.72
CA MET A 442 8.66 -2.41 24.72
C MET A 442 8.88 -2.88 23.28
N LYS A 443 9.79 -3.84 23.05
CA LYS A 443 9.98 -4.42 21.71
C LYS A 443 8.75 -5.17 21.18
N LYS A 444 7.85 -5.61 22.07
CA LYS A 444 6.57 -6.24 21.70
C LYS A 444 5.47 -5.24 21.33
N ILE A 445 5.69 -3.95 21.55
CA ILE A 445 4.77 -2.88 21.17
C ILE A 445 5.04 -2.53 19.69
N PRO A 446 3.98 -2.37 18.87
CA PRO A 446 4.14 -1.98 17.49
C PRO A 446 5.05 -0.76 17.32
N ALA A 447 5.97 -0.81 16.35
CA ALA A 447 7.02 0.19 16.18
C ALA A 447 6.45 1.62 16.05
N PHE A 448 5.31 1.74 15.38
CA PHE A 448 4.67 3.03 15.13
C PHE A 448 4.10 3.73 16.37
N VAL A 449 3.76 3.00 17.44
CA VAL A 449 3.31 3.59 18.72
C VAL A 449 4.40 3.57 19.79
N ARG A 450 5.48 2.82 19.56
CA ARG A 450 6.53 2.59 20.57
C ARG A 450 7.15 3.90 21.08
N GLY A 451 7.49 4.82 20.18
CA GLY A 451 8.06 6.11 20.56
C GLY A 451 7.11 6.97 21.40
N MET A 452 5.81 6.93 21.09
CA MET A 452 4.79 7.62 21.89
C MET A 452 4.65 7.00 23.29
N VAL A 453 4.62 5.67 23.35
CA VAL A 453 4.51 4.95 24.64
C VAL A 453 5.76 5.19 25.49
N VAL A 454 6.97 5.13 24.90
CA VAL A 454 8.23 5.43 25.61
C VAL A 454 8.17 6.83 26.23
N ARG A 455 7.80 7.86 25.47
CA ARG A 455 7.69 9.23 25.99
C ARG A 455 6.67 9.35 27.11
N ALA A 456 5.47 8.77 26.94
CA ALA A 456 4.43 8.83 27.96
C ALA A 456 4.84 8.12 29.26
N VAL A 457 5.54 6.98 29.13
CA VAL A 457 6.08 6.23 30.28
C VAL A 457 7.16 7.06 30.97
N GLU A 458 8.14 7.56 30.23
CA GLU A 458 9.23 8.37 30.78
C GLU A 458 8.74 9.68 31.42
N GLU A 459 7.78 10.36 30.81
CA GLU A 459 7.16 11.56 31.39
C GLU A 459 6.45 11.23 32.70
N THR A 460 5.75 10.09 32.75
CA THR A 460 5.10 9.63 33.98
C THR A 460 6.11 9.30 35.06
N CYS A 461 7.24 8.65 34.69
CA CYS A 461 8.33 8.35 35.62
C CYS A 461 8.99 9.64 36.14
N ARG A 462 9.26 10.62 35.28
CA ARG A 462 9.82 11.92 35.69
C ARG A 462 8.90 12.66 36.66
N LYS A 463 7.59 12.68 36.39
CA LYS A 463 6.59 13.28 37.31
C LYS A 463 6.56 12.63 38.67
N LYS A 464 7.02 11.37 38.78
CA LYS A 464 7.16 10.62 40.02
C LYS A 464 8.57 10.68 40.63
N GLY A 465 9.50 11.39 40.02
CA GLY A 465 10.88 11.47 40.46
C GLY A 465 11.67 10.16 40.27
N LEU A 466 11.25 9.30 39.34
CA LEU A 466 11.91 8.03 39.05
C LEU A 466 13.01 8.23 37.99
N GLU A 467 14.20 7.72 38.24
CA GLU A 467 15.36 7.80 37.34
C GLU A 467 15.46 6.58 36.41
N ARG A 468 14.60 5.57 36.63
CA ARG A 468 14.56 4.32 35.84
C ARG A 468 13.13 3.83 35.63
N VAL A 469 12.90 3.27 34.46
CA VAL A 469 11.66 2.55 34.13
C VAL A 469 11.85 1.06 34.43
N THR A 470 11.11 0.56 35.42
CA THR A 470 11.09 -0.87 35.75
C THR A 470 9.87 -1.54 35.13
N ILE A 471 9.88 -2.88 35.03
CA ILE A 471 8.74 -3.64 34.51
C ILE A 471 7.48 -3.42 35.33
N GLU A 472 7.59 -3.33 36.66
CA GLU A 472 6.45 -3.10 37.55
C GLU A 472 5.81 -1.71 37.29
N GLU A 473 6.64 -0.68 37.08
CA GLU A 473 6.14 0.66 36.77
C GLU A 473 5.51 0.72 35.38
N LEU A 474 6.11 0.02 34.42
CA LEU A 474 5.55 -0.10 33.07
C LEU A 474 4.16 -0.75 33.09
N GLU A 475 4.00 -1.84 33.84
CA GLU A 475 2.72 -2.54 33.99
C GLU A 475 1.69 -1.68 34.75
N ARG A 476 2.13 -0.95 35.77
CA ARG A 476 1.27 -0.03 36.52
C ARG A 476 0.76 1.13 35.65
N ILE A 477 1.61 1.66 34.78
CA ILE A 477 1.22 2.69 33.81
C ILE A 477 0.26 2.11 32.79
N ARG A 478 0.54 0.91 32.26
CA ARG A 478 -0.32 0.19 31.31
C ARG A 478 -1.73 -0.02 31.87
N ALA A 479 -1.85 -0.43 33.12
CA ALA A 479 -3.14 -0.66 33.78
C ALA A 479 -4.02 0.62 33.87
N ARG A 480 -3.41 1.80 33.75
CA ARG A 480 -4.10 3.10 33.79
C ARG A 480 -4.35 3.72 32.42
N MET A 481 -3.69 3.21 31.39
CA MET A 481 -3.94 3.67 30.01
C MET A 481 -5.18 2.97 29.45
N PRO A 482 -6.08 3.70 28.78
CA PRO A 482 -7.15 3.03 28.03
C PRO A 482 -6.49 2.14 26.99
N THR A 483 -6.66 0.84 27.12
CA THR A 483 -6.11 -0.16 26.20
C THR A 483 -6.82 0.03 24.87
N PRO A 484 -6.13 0.35 23.77
CA PRO A 484 -6.74 0.23 22.45
C PRO A 484 -7.26 -1.20 22.30
N LYS A 485 -8.45 -1.38 21.73
CA LYS A 485 -9.09 -2.70 21.55
C LYS A 485 -8.24 -3.75 20.80
N MET A 486 -7.10 -3.35 20.26
CA MET A 486 -6.13 -4.21 19.57
C MET A 486 -5.19 -5.00 20.51
N PHE A 487 -5.25 -4.80 21.83
CA PHE A 487 -4.32 -5.42 22.80
C PHE A 487 -5.04 -6.11 23.96
N GLY A 488 -6.32 -6.46 23.78
CA GLY A 488 -7.12 -7.28 24.69
C GLY A 488 -6.81 -8.76 24.58
#